data_47488bce073920f026b8241c53e5eda6
#
_entry.id   47488bce073920f026b8241c53e5eda6
#
_cell.length_a   1.000
_cell.length_b   1.000
_cell.length_c   1.000
_cell.angle_alpha   90.00
_cell.angle_beta   90.00
_cell.angle_gamma   90.00
#
_symmetry.space_group_name_H-M   'P 1'
#
loop_
_entity.id
_entity.type
_entity.pdbx_description
1 polymer ?
#
loop_
_entity_poly.entity_id
_entity_poly.type
_entity_poly.pdbx_seq_one_letter_code
_entity_poly.pdbx_strand_id
1 'polypeptide(L)' 'MAKTNAELQAEFRRRSELVRLDIRIEGGAKRALARLAAHQGLTQGAALSELILKAERDVLATLDGAEREAFSACKIITG' A
#
# COMPACT_ATOMS: atom_id res chain seq x y z
N MET A 1 -8.03 -20.82 4.20
CA MET A 1 -7.33 -21.17 5.45
C MET A 1 -7.66 -20.15 6.52
N ALA A 2 -7.93 -20.63 7.72
CA ALA A 2 -8.17 -19.73 8.84
C ALA A 2 -6.85 -19.03 9.23
N LYS A 3 -6.92 -17.74 9.51
CA LYS A 3 -5.76 -16.98 9.95
C LYS A 3 -5.46 -17.33 11.41
N THR A 4 -4.18 -17.32 11.74
CA THR A 4 -3.75 -17.52 13.12
C THR A 4 -4.12 -16.27 13.96
N ASN A 5 -4.15 -16.43 15.29
CA ASN A 5 -4.41 -15.29 16.18
C ASN A 5 -3.36 -14.18 16.01
N ALA A 6 -2.11 -14.55 15.75
CA ALA A 6 -1.06 -13.58 15.51
C ALA A 6 -1.33 -12.76 14.25
N GLU A 7 -1.79 -13.41 13.19
CA GLU A 7 -2.14 -12.73 11.94
C GLU A 7 -3.32 -11.78 12.13
N LEU A 8 -4.34 -12.21 12.86
CA LEU A 8 -5.50 -11.37 13.16
C LEU A 8 -5.11 -10.15 13.99
N GLN A 9 -4.25 -10.32 14.96
CA GLN A 9 -3.75 -9.21 15.78
C GLN A 9 -2.92 -8.24 14.96
N ALA A 10 -2.09 -8.75 14.06
CA ALA A 10 -1.29 -7.90 13.17
C ALA A 10 -2.19 -7.07 12.26
N GLU A 11 -3.24 -7.66 11.71
CA GLU A 11 -4.22 -6.93 10.91
C GLU A 11 -4.93 -5.86 11.72
N PHE A 12 -5.32 -6.19 12.95
CA PHE A 12 -5.98 -5.25 13.85
C PHE A 12 -5.07 -4.05 14.15
N ARG A 13 -3.79 -4.29 14.42
CA ARG A 13 -2.81 -3.22 14.65
C ARG A 13 -2.66 -2.34 13.42
N ARG A 14 -2.61 -2.92 12.24
CA ARG A 14 -2.56 -2.14 10.99
C ARG A 14 -3.78 -1.24 10.87
N ARG A 15 -4.96 -1.73 11.21
CA ARG A 15 -6.20 -0.95 11.15
C ARG A 15 -6.19 0.20 12.15
N SER A 16 -5.59 0.02 13.33
CA SER A 16 -5.52 1.07 14.33
C SER A 16 -4.56 2.20 13.94
N GLU A 17 -3.68 1.95 12.96
CA GLU A 17 -2.76 2.94 12.43
C GLU A 17 -3.28 3.62 11.17
N LEU A 18 -4.56 3.51 10.89
CA LEU A 18 -5.15 4.12 9.72
C LEU A 18 -5.06 5.64 9.79
N VAL A 19 -4.52 6.23 8.73
CA VAL A 19 -4.45 7.67 8.57
C VAL A 19 -5.24 8.07 7.33
N ARG A 20 -5.84 9.24 7.40
CA ARG A 20 -6.58 9.77 6.27
C ARG A 20 -5.61 10.21 5.19
N LEU A 21 -5.88 9.76 3.96
CA LEU A 21 -5.13 10.17 2.79
C LEU A 21 -6.04 11.01 1.89
N ASP A 22 -5.66 12.25 1.68
CA ASP A 22 -6.48 13.23 0.97
C ASP A 22 -5.75 13.67 -0.29
N ILE A 23 -5.88 12.87 -1.34
CA ILE A 23 -5.23 13.12 -2.62
C ILE A 23 -6.22 12.96 -3.76
N ARG A 24 -5.91 13.61 -4.88
CA ARG A 24 -6.69 13.44 -6.11
C ARG A 24 -6.02 12.40 -6.99
N ILE A 25 -6.82 11.53 -7.58
CA ILE A 25 -6.35 10.53 -8.53
C ILE A 25 -7.22 10.57 -9.78
N GLU A 26 -6.69 9.99 -10.85
CA GLU A 26 -7.44 9.84 -12.10
C GLU A 26 -8.74 9.08 -11.89
N GLY A 27 -9.82 9.51 -12.57
CA GLY A 27 -11.11 8.83 -12.47
C GLY A 27 -11.05 7.36 -12.87
N GLY A 28 -10.26 7.02 -13.88
CA GLY A 28 -10.04 5.63 -14.28
C GLY A 28 -9.38 4.81 -13.18
N ALA A 29 -8.41 5.38 -12.49
CA ALA A 29 -7.75 4.73 -11.36
C ALA A 29 -8.70 4.52 -10.19
N LYS A 30 -9.57 5.49 -9.91
CA LYS A 30 -10.56 5.36 -8.86
C LYS A 30 -11.54 4.22 -9.15
N ARG A 31 -12.00 4.11 -10.40
CA ARG A 31 -12.91 3.03 -10.80
C ARG A 31 -12.22 1.68 -10.75
N ALA A 32 -10.96 1.61 -11.17
CA ALA A 32 -10.16 0.39 -11.08
C ALA A 32 -9.98 -0.05 -9.64
N LEU A 33 -9.74 0.89 -8.73
CA LEU A 33 -9.62 0.60 -7.31
C LEU A 33 -10.91 -0.03 -6.76
N ALA A 34 -12.07 0.51 -7.14
CA ALA A 34 -13.35 -0.04 -6.71
C ALA A 34 -13.52 -1.48 -7.20
N ARG A 35 -13.14 -1.76 -8.45
CA ARG A 35 -13.23 -3.11 -9.02
C ARG A 35 -12.26 -4.08 -8.34
N LEU A 36 -11.04 -3.65 -8.10
CA LEU A 36 -10.03 -4.47 -7.42
C LEU A 36 -10.45 -4.79 -5.99
N ALA A 37 -10.96 -3.80 -5.28
CA ALA A 37 -11.43 -3.99 -3.92
C ALA A 37 -12.59 -5.00 -3.86
N ALA A 38 -13.56 -4.86 -4.76
CA ALA A 38 -14.68 -5.78 -4.84
C ALA A 38 -14.22 -7.20 -5.18
N HIS A 39 -13.30 -7.33 -6.11
CA HIS A 39 -12.75 -8.63 -6.51
C HIS A 39 -12.04 -9.34 -5.34
N GLN A 40 -11.35 -8.59 -4.52
CA GLN A 40 -10.59 -9.13 -3.39
C GLN A 40 -11.41 -9.21 -2.11
N GLY A 41 -12.64 -8.72 -2.11
CA GLY A 41 -13.47 -8.69 -0.91
C GLY A 41 -12.96 -7.72 0.14
N LEU A 42 -12.31 -6.64 -0.28
CA LEU A 42 -11.72 -5.63 0.61
C LEU A 42 -12.45 -4.30 0.48
N THR A 43 -12.25 -3.43 1.47
CA THR A 43 -12.63 -2.03 1.32
C THR A 43 -11.66 -1.36 0.34
N GLN A 44 -12.06 -0.23 -0.24
CA GLN A 44 -11.18 0.51 -1.14
C GLN A 44 -9.91 0.97 -0.45
N GLY A 45 -10.01 1.40 0.81
CA GLY A 45 -8.84 1.79 1.59
C GLY A 45 -7.87 0.64 1.82
N ALA A 46 -8.39 -0.54 2.16
CA ALA A 46 -7.56 -1.72 2.36
C ALA A 46 -6.89 -2.17 1.06
N ALA A 47 -7.64 -2.18 -0.04
CA ALA A 47 -7.09 -2.53 -1.34
C ALA A 47 -6.00 -1.55 -1.77
N LEU A 48 -6.23 -0.25 -1.58
CA LEU A 48 -5.24 0.77 -1.90
C LEU A 48 -3.99 0.62 -1.06
N SER A 49 -4.14 0.36 0.23
CA SER A 49 -3.01 0.15 1.13
C SER A 49 -2.15 -1.03 0.67
N GLU A 50 -2.76 -2.14 0.30
CA GLU A 50 -2.04 -3.30 -0.21
C GLU A 50 -1.29 -3.00 -1.50
N LEU A 51 -1.93 -2.29 -2.43
CA LEU A 51 -1.30 -1.91 -3.69
C LEU A 51 -0.09 -1.02 -3.48
N ILE A 52 -0.21 -0.04 -2.58
CA ILE A 52 0.88 0.88 -2.27
C ILE A 52 2.06 0.12 -1.63
N LEU A 53 1.78 -0.73 -0.66
CA LEU A 53 2.83 -1.49 0.03
C LEU A 53 3.52 -2.47 -0.91
N LYS A 54 2.76 -3.08 -1.81
CA LYS A 54 3.33 -3.97 -2.82
C LYS A 54 4.23 -3.20 -3.79
N ALA A 55 3.77 -2.04 -4.25
CA ALA A 55 4.54 -1.19 -5.15
C ALA A 55 5.85 -0.75 -4.48
N GLU A 56 5.81 -0.39 -3.22
CA GLU A 56 7.00 -0.03 -2.45
C GLU A 56 8.00 -1.18 -2.38
N ARG A 57 7.51 -2.38 -2.06
CA ARG A 57 8.39 -3.57 -2.00
C ARG A 57 9.03 -3.86 -3.34
N ASP A 58 8.27 -3.74 -4.42
CA ASP A 58 8.77 -3.99 -5.76
C ASP A 58 9.86 -2.99 -6.15
N VAL A 59 9.66 -1.73 -5.79
CA VAL A 59 10.65 -0.67 -6.04
C VAL A 59 11.90 -0.90 -5.20
N LEU A 60 11.74 -1.17 -3.90
CA LEU A 60 12.88 -1.40 -3.01
C LEU A 60 13.75 -2.57 -3.46
N ALA A 61 13.16 -3.58 -4.08
CA ALA A 61 13.90 -4.73 -4.60
C ALA A 61 14.85 -4.35 -5.73
N THR A 62 14.63 -3.22 -6.39
CA THR A 62 15.45 -2.76 -7.52
C THR A 62 16.45 -1.67 -7.14
N LEU A 63 16.41 -1.18 -5.89
CA LEU A 63 17.25 -0.06 -5.44
C LEU A 63 18.48 -0.54 -4.69
N ASP A 64 19.60 0.17 -4.84
CA ASP A 64 20.79 -0.06 -4.02
C ASP A 64 20.67 0.68 -2.67
N GLY A 65 21.72 0.60 -1.84
CA GLY A 65 21.68 1.19 -0.49
C GLY A 65 21.45 2.69 -0.47
N ALA A 66 22.14 3.44 -1.33
CA ALA A 66 21.98 4.90 -1.40
C ALA A 66 20.60 5.29 -1.94
N GLU A 67 20.14 4.58 -2.95
CA GLU A 67 18.80 4.80 -3.52
C GLU A 67 17.70 4.48 -2.51
N ARG A 68 17.88 3.44 -1.73
CA ARG A 68 16.92 3.08 -0.66
C ARG A 68 16.84 4.17 0.40
N GLU A 69 17.95 4.75 0.78
CA GLU A 69 17.97 5.86 1.72
C GLU A 69 17.21 7.08 1.18
N ALA A 70 17.46 7.44 -0.07
CA ALA A 70 16.75 8.53 -0.72
C ALA A 70 15.25 8.24 -0.82
N PHE A 71 14.89 7.02 -1.17
CA PHE A 71 13.50 6.59 -1.26
C PHE A 71 12.80 6.69 0.10
N SER A 72 13.43 6.20 1.16
CA SER A 72 12.87 6.25 2.52
C SER A 72 12.68 7.67 3.02
N ALA A 73 13.54 8.60 2.57
CA ALA A 73 13.44 10.01 2.92
C ALA A 73 12.48 10.78 2.02
N CYS A 74 11.78 10.11 1.12
CA CYS A 74 10.88 10.70 0.13
C CYS A 74 11.56 11.70 -0.79
N LYS A 75 12.85 11.51 -1.05
CA LYS A 75 13.58 12.36 -1.98
C LYS A 75 13.37 11.91 -3.41
N ILE A 76 13.25 12.87 -4.30
CA ILE A 76 13.12 12.56 -5.73
C ILE A 76 14.47 12.09 -6.24
N ILE A 77 14.46 10.86 -6.77
CA ILE A 77 15.65 10.28 -7.40
C ILE A 77 15.56 10.61 -8.89
N THR A 78 16.05 11.79 -9.25
CA THR A 78 16.14 12.15 -10.65
C THR A 78 17.59 11.97 -11.07
N GLY A 79 17.73 11.16 -12.07
CA GLY A 79 19.04 10.99 -12.66
C GLY A 79 19.52 12.27 -13.32
#